data_24bf4d279592e48f19d4066232b03f07
#
_entry.id   24bf4d279592e48f19d4066232b03f07
#
_cell.length_a   1.000
_cell.length_b   1.000
_cell.length_c   1.000
_cell.angle_alpha   90.00
_cell.angle_beta   90.00
_cell.angle_gamma   90.00
#
_symmetry.space_group_name_H-M   'P 1'
#
loop_
_entity.id
_entity.type
_entity.pdbx_description
1 polymer ?
#
loop_
_entity_poly.entity_id
_entity_poly.type
_entity_poly.pdbx_seq_one_letter_code
_entity_poly.pdbx_strand_id
1 'polypeptide(L)'
;WSMGLRTQVLLVLMYFLVSRYLIWWKGLLAVHMLASGGVFLLGILHRFSIDPLGMYQGLDESWQLLFLSTIGQASWYSGYVCVALTAGATVFFIAKDNRIRTAAGLYCMLGFGTVVTQNSDSAFAAMVFLLLGLFLAGCDSFDRMERFLETLLLMFGSFKLIGILQELFPEKAKQLGSLSEFFSKSTATWVFFLIVCMGYI
;
A
#
# COMPACT_ATOMS: atom_id res chain seq x y z
N TRP A 1 7.00 -8.25 25.98
CA TRP A 1 6.40 -9.31 25.17
C TRP A 1 5.14 -9.90 25.83
N SER A 2 4.15 -9.12 26.15
CA SER A 2 2.92 -9.70 26.67
C SER A 2 1.74 -9.24 25.82
N MET A 3 1.64 -9.76 24.62
CA MET A 3 0.33 -10.00 23.99
C MET A 3 -0.39 -11.05 24.84
N GLY A 4 -0.46 -10.80 26.16
CA GLY A 4 -1.09 -11.70 27.10
C GLY A 4 -2.60 -11.69 26.95
N LEU A 5 -3.27 -12.60 27.65
CA LEU A 5 -4.73 -12.75 27.70
C LEU A 5 -5.47 -11.40 27.85
N ARG A 6 -4.92 -10.46 28.64
CA ARG A 6 -5.49 -9.13 28.84
C ARG A 6 -5.62 -8.33 27.53
N THR A 7 -4.58 -8.33 26.69
CA THR A 7 -4.59 -7.62 25.39
C THR A 7 -5.60 -8.25 24.45
N GLN A 8 -5.67 -9.58 24.41
CA GLN A 8 -6.64 -10.27 23.56
C GLN A 8 -8.08 -10.01 24.01
N VAL A 9 -8.35 -10.04 25.33
CA VAL A 9 -9.66 -9.70 25.88
C VAL A 9 -10.04 -8.25 25.52
N LEU A 10 -9.10 -7.30 25.66
CA LEU A 10 -9.35 -5.90 25.27
C LEU A 10 -9.64 -5.75 23.77
N LEU A 11 -8.94 -6.46 22.90
CA LEU A 11 -9.20 -6.45 21.46
C LEU A 11 -10.59 -7.03 21.13
N VAL A 12 -10.98 -8.12 21.79
CA VAL A 12 -12.33 -8.70 21.64
C VAL A 12 -13.40 -7.74 22.13
N LEU A 13 -13.20 -7.09 23.28
CA LEU A 13 -14.12 -6.07 23.79
C LEU A 13 -14.21 -4.87 22.84
N MET A 14 -13.07 -4.37 22.32
CA MET A 14 -13.06 -3.32 21.31
C MET A 14 -13.81 -3.73 20.04
N TYR A 15 -13.61 -4.97 19.57
CA TYR A 15 -14.36 -5.48 18.43
C TYR A 15 -15.88 -5.43 18.66
N PHE A 16 -16.36 -5.89 19.81
CA PHE A 16 -17.78 -5.83 20.15
C PHE A 16 -18.30 -4.39 20.29
N LEU A 17 -17.53 -3.50 20.90
CA LEU A 17 -17.90 -2.09 21.01
C LEU A 17 -18.00 -1.43 19.63
N VAL A 18 -16.99 -1.62 18.78
CA VAL A 18 -16.96 -1.07 17.43
C VAL A 18 -18.08 -1.64 16.59
N SER A 19 -18.27 -2.97 16.58
CA SER A 19 -19.31 -3.62 15.76
C SER A 19 -20.73 -3.24 16.17
N ARG A 20 -20.95 -2.91 17.45
CA ARG A 20 -22.28 -2.58 17.96
C ARG A 20 -22.61 -1.08 17.94
N TYR A 21 -21.63 -0.23 18.17
CA TYR A 21 -21.84 1.21 18.39
C TYR A 21 -21.25 2.09 17.30
N LEU A 22 -20.40 1.56 16.43
CA LEU A 22 -19.85 2.35 15.34
C LEU A 22 -20.95 2.62 14.31
N ILE A 23 -21.39 3.87 14.25
CA ILE A 23 -22.27 4.35 13.20
C ILE A 23 -21.41 4.60 11.96
N TRP A 24 -21.71 3.89 10.87
CA TRP A 24 -21.02 4.11 9.60
C TRP A 24 -21.23 5.55 9.12
N TRP A 25 -20.15 6.27 8.99
CA TRP A 25 -20.14 7.61 8.44
C TRP A 25 -19.06 7.72 7.36
N LYS A 26 -19.42 8.32 6.21
CA LYS A 26 -18.47 8.46 5.08
C LYS A 26 -17.18 9.19 5.47
N GLY A 27 -17.24 10.11 6.43
CA GLY A 27 -16.07 10.80 6.96
C GLY A 27 -15.08 9.87 7.68
N LEU A 28 -15.55 8.76 8.29
CA LEU A 28 -14.67 7.79 8.92
C LEU A 28 -13.72 7.14 7.90
N LEU A 29 -14.26 6.80 6.72
CA LEU A 29 -13.44 6.27 5.63
C LEU A 29 -12.44 7.31 5.12
N ALA A 30 -12.86 8.57 4.97
CA ALA A 30 -11.97 9.65 4.56
C ALA A 30 -10.84 9.86 5.57
N VAL A 31 -11.15 9.89 6.87
CA VAL A 31 -10.13 10.01 7.93
C VAL A 31 -9.18 8.82 7.92
N HIS A 32 -9.71 7.59 7.75
CA HIS A 32 -8.88 6.39 7.63
C HIS A 32 -7.93 6.48 6.43
N MET A 33 -8.42 6.87 5.25
CA MET A 33 -7.59 7.01 4.05
C MET A 33 -6.56 8.13 4.17
N LEU A 34 -6.90 9.25 4.81
CA LEU A 34 -5.94 10.34 5.05
C LEU A 34 -4.84 9.91 6.03
N ALA A 35 -5.22 9.29 7.14
CA ALA A 35 -4.25 8.82 8.13
C ALA A 35 -3.33 7.73 7.55
N SER A 36 -3.91 6.72 6.89
CA SER A 36 -3.12 5.66 6.26
C SER A 36 -2.28 6.16 5.08
N GLY A 37 -2.78 7.11 4.30
CA GLY A 37 -2.02 7.79 3.25
C GLY A 37 -0.78 8.51 3.80
N GLY A 38 -0.91 9.17 4.96
CA GLY A 38 0.22 9.76 5.68
C GLY A 38 1.24 8.70 6.13
N VAL A 39 0.76 7.57 6.64
CA VAL A 39 1.61 6.42 7.02
C VAL A 39 2.34 5.85 5.80
N PHE A 40 1.69 5.75 4.65
CA PHE A 40 2.31 5.30 3.40
C PHE A 40 3.39 6.27 2.93
N LEU A 41 3.07 7.56 2.90
CA LEU A 41 4.02 8.59 2.50
C LEU A 41 5.27 8.58 3.38
N LEU A 42 5.10 8.53 4.71
CA LEU A 42 6.23 8.42 5.65
C LEU A 42 7.09 7.18 5.38
N GLY A 43 6.46 6.03 5.10
CA GLY A 43 7.19 4.80 4.78
C GLY A 43 8.03 4.92 3.50
N ILE A 44 7.49 5.57 2.46
CA ILE A 44 8.23 5.87 1.25
C ILE A 44 9.39 6.84 1.56
N LEU A 45 9.14 7.94 2.28
CA LEU A 45 10.18 8.92 2.64
C LEU A 45 11.31 8.27 3.43
N HIS A 46 11.00 7.42 4.40
CA HIS A 46 11.97 6.68 5.19
C HIS A 46 12.85 5.76 4.32
N ARG A 47 12.30 5.20 3.23
CA ARG A 47 13.10 4.41 2.29
C ARG A 47 14.12 5.26 1.52
N PHE A 48 13.84 6.53 1.33
CA PHE A 48 14.75 7.52 0.74
C PHE A 48 15.57 8.31 1.78
N SER A 49 15.72 7.78 2.99
CA SER A 49 16.48 8.40 4.09
C SER A 49 15.99 9.80 4.48
N ILE A 50 14.71 10.09 4.20
CA ILE A 50 14.05 11.33 4.60
C ILE A 50 13.20 11.04 5.84
N ASP A 51 13.61 11.58 6.97
CA ASP A 51 12.95 11.43 8.26
C ASP A 51 12.40 12.77 8.79
N PRO A 52 11.21 13.18 8.33
CA PRO A 52 10.66 14.49 8.68
C PRO A 52 10.23 14.59 10.15
N LEU A 53 10.06 13.46 10.84
CA LEU A 53 9.62 13.42 12.24
C LEU A 53 10.76 13.11 13.23
N GLY A 54 11.98 12.89 12.74
CA GLY A 54 13.14 12.57 13.58
C GLY A 54 13.03 11.19 14.27
N MET A 55 12.31 10.25 13.68
CA MET A 55 12.06 8.91 14.25
C MET A 55 13.29 8.01 14.23
N TYR A 56 14.30 8.34 13.40
CA TYR A 56 15.54 7.58 13.26
C TYR A 56 16.66 8.09 14.15
N GLN A 57 16.44 9.17 14.93
CA GLN A 57 17.43 9.68 15.85
C GLN A 57 17.80 8.64 16.89
N GLY A 58 19.10 8.30 16.95
CA GLY A 58 19.61 7.30 17.88
C GLY A 58 19.42 5.84 17.47
N LEU A 59 18.88 5.57 16.27
CA LEU A 59 18.80 4.22 15.72
C LEU A 59 20.04 3.92 14.85
N ASP A 60 20.64 2.74 15.05
CA ASP A 60 21.68 2.23 14.17
C ASP A 60 21.14 2.01 12.74
N GLU A 61 22.00 2.12 11.73
CA GLU A 61 21.61 1.96 10.32
C GLU A 61 20.93 0.62 10.03
N SER A 62 21.34 -0.46 10.70
CA SER A 62 20.71 -1.78 10.57
C SER A 62 19.25 -1.79 11.01
N TRP A 63 18.93 -1.06 12.09
CA TRP A 63 17.55 -0.93 12.57
C TRP A 63 16.71 0.00 11.71
N GLN A 64 17.31 1.04 11.11
CA GLN A 64 16.61 1.93 10.20
C GLN A 64 16.08 1.24 8.92
N LEU A 65 16.69 0.10 8.53
CA LEU A 65 16.18 -0.73 7.42
C LEU A 65 14.90 -1.49 7.79
N LEU A 66 14.75 -1.85 9.06
CA LEU A 66 13.64 -2.64 9.60
C LEU A 66 12.51 -1.78 10.15
N PHE A 67 12.85 -0.54 10.57
CA PHE A 67 11.89 0.40 11.15
C PHE A 67 11.33 1.31 10.07
N LEU A 68 10.04 1.18 9.76
CA LEU A 68 9.39 1.94 8.69
C LEU A 68 8.14 2.64 9.20
N SER A 69 8.00 3.90 8.81
CA SER A 69 6.84 4.72 9.14
C SER A 69 6.60 4.80 10.66
N THR A 70 5.37 5.01 11.08
CA THR A 70 4.96 5.08 12.49
C THR A 70 4.69 3.71 13.12
N ILE A 71 4.66 2.64 12.33
CA ILE A 71 4.33 1.28 12.79
C ILE A 71 5.58 0.53 13.23
N GLY A 72 6.73 0.90 12.69
CA GLY A 72 8.01 0.35 13.06
C GLY A 72 8.37 -0.90 12.26
N GLN A 73 8.24 -2.10 12.83
CA GLN A 73 8.71 -3.33 12.20
C GLN A 73 8.09 -3.59 10.81
N ALA A 74 8.93 -3.91 9.82
CA ALA A 74 8.55 -4.08 8.43
C ALA A 74 7.40 -5.10 8.22
N SER A 75 7.36 -6.21 8.96
CA SER A 75 6.31 -7.22 8.82
C SER A 75 4.94 -6.72 9.30
N TRP A 76 4.90 -5.96 10.40
CA TRP A 76 3.67 -5.37 10.93
C TRP A 76 3.19 -4.23 10.02
N TYR A 77 4.14 -3.44 9.55
CA TYR A 77 3.87 -2.39 8.58
C TYR A 77 3.29 -2.98 7.29
N SER A 78 3.85 -4.08 6.79
CA SER A 78 3.34 -4.83 5.64
C SER A 78 1.88 -5.26 5.83
N GLY A 79 1.55 -5.88 6.97
CA GLY A 79 0.18 -6.27 7.28
C GLY A 79 -0.79 -5.10 7.29
N TYR A 80 -0.41 -3.98 7.90
CA TYR A 80 -1.19 -2.75 7.89
C TYR A 80 -1.41 -2.21 6.48
N VAL A 81 -0.34 -2.13 5.67
CA VAL A 81 -0.39 -1.67 4.29
C VAL A 81 -1.37 -2.50 3.46
N CYS A 82 -1.33 -3.84 3.60
CA CYS A 82 -2.23 -4.72 2.87
C CYS A 82 -3.70 -4.44 3.18
N VAL A 83 -4.05 -4.28 4.46
CA VAL A 83 -5.44 -4.00 4.88
C VAL A 83 -5.88 -2.62 4.40
N ALA A 84 -5.07 -1.59 4.64
CA ALA A 84 -5.41 -0.22 4.29
C ALA A 84 -5.49 -0.04 2.76
N LEU A 85 -4.56 -0.62 2.00
CA LEU A 85 -4.57 -0.59 0.53
C LEU A 85 -5.79 -1.32 -0.04
N THR A 86 -6.19 -2.47 0.53
CA THR A 86 -7.39 -3.19 0.11
C THR A 86 -8.64 -2.33 0.26
N ALA A 87 -8.77 -1.59 1.37
CA ALA A 87 -9.88 -0.66 1.56
C ALA A 87 -9.88 0.44 0.48
N GLY A 88 -8.73 1.06 0.20
CA GLY A 88 -8.59 2.09 -0.84
C GLY A 88 -8.87 1.57 -2.24
N ALA A 89 -8.32 0.41 -2.60
CA ALA A 89 -8.55 -0.23 -3.89
C ALA A 89 -10.03 -0.60 -4.09
N THR A 90 -10.71 -1.06 -3.05
CA THR A 90 -12.15 -1.31 -3.09
C THR A 90 -12.93 -0.01 -3.34
N VAL A 91 -12.58 1.07 -2.65
CA VAL A 91 -13.21 2.39 -2.88
C VAL A 91 -12.99 2.85 -4.32
N PHE A 92 -11.76 2.76 -4.83
CA PHE A 92 -11.42 3.09 -6.21
C PHE A 92 -12.27 2.29 -7.20
N PHE A 93 -12.41 0.99 -6.95
CA PHE A 93 -13.14 0.07 -7.81
C PHE A 93 -14.66 0.32 -7.86
N ILE A 94 -15.28 0.71 -6.73
CA ILE A 94 -16.75 0.88 -6.64
C ILE A 94 -17.21 2.33 -6.76
N ALA A 95 -16.32 3.33 -6.64
CA ALA A 95 -16.70 4.73 -6.65
C ALA A 95 -17.30 5.16 -7.99
N LYS A 96 -18.47 5.80 -7.94
CA LYS A 96 -19.15 6.39 -9.10
C LYS A 96 -18.77 7.85 -9.33
N ASP A 97 -18.44 8.56 -8.24
CA ASP A 97 -18.00 9.95 -8.28
C ASP A 97 -16.53 10.02 -8.69
N ASN A 98 -16.24 10.76 -9.76
CA ASN A 98 -14.89 10.93 -10.29
C ASN A 98 -13.92 11.54 -9.27
N ARG A 99 -14.39 12.44 -8.41
CA ARG A 99 -13.53 13.06 -7.37
C ARG A 99 -13.08 12.02 -6.35
N ILE A 100 -14.01 11.19 -5.89
CA ILE A 100 -13.72 10.10 -4.95
C ILE A 100 -12.79 9.08 -5.61
N ARG A 101 -13.08 8.74 -6.88
CA ARG A 101 -12.24 7.80 -7.66
C ARG A 101 -10.81 8.32 -7.82
N THR A 102 -10.64 9.58 -8.21
CA THR A 102 -9.29 10.19 -8.34
C THR A 102 -8.55 10.21 -7.01
N ALA A 103 -9.21 10.62 -5.92
CA ALA A 103 -8.60 10.60 -4.59
C ALA A 103 -8.20 9.19 -4.14
N ALA A 104 -9.08 8.20 -4.37
CA ALA A 104 -8.78 6.80 -4.08
C ALA A 104 -7.68 6.24 -4.99
N GLY A 105 -7.60 6.67 -6.25
CA GLY A 105 -6.51 6.33 -7.18
C GLY A 105 -5.16 6.84 -6.70
N LEU A 106 -5.08 8.10 -6.29
CA LEU A 106 -3.86 8.69 -5.70
C LEU A 106 -3.45 7.96 -4.41
N TYR A 107 -4.42 7.63 -3.58
CA TYR A 107 -4.18 6.83 -2.39
C TYR A 107 -3.64 5.43 -2.74
N CYS A 108 -4.21 4.76 -3.74
CA CYS A 108 -3.73 3.47 -4.22
C CYS A 108 -2.31 3.56 -4.79
N MET A 109 -1.97 4.63 -5.51
CA MET A 109 -0.59 4.86 -5.98
C MET A 109 0.40 4.92 -4.82
N LEU A 110 0.08 5.66 -3.75
CA LEU A 110 0.92 5.69 -2.55
C LEU A 110 1.01 4.31 -1.89
N GLY A 111 -0.12 3.61 -1.75
CA GLY A 111 -0.16 2.27 -1.16
C GLY A 111 0.65 1.25 -1.95
N PHE A 112 0.51 1.20 -3.27
CA PHE A 112 1.33 0.33 -4.13
C PHE A 112 2.81 0.69 -4.10
N GLY A 113 3.15 2.00 -4.12
CA GLY A 113 4.52 2.44 -3.92
C GLY A 113 5.10 1.97 -2.58
N THR A 114 4.27 1.98 -1.54
CA THR A 114 4.63 1.48 -0.22
C THR A 114 4.88 -0.03 -0.21
N VAL A 115 4.11 -0.82 -0.97
CA VAL A 115 4.34 -2.28 -1.10
C VAL A 115 5.75 -2.56 -1.61
N VAL A 116 6.28 -1.75 -2.52
CA VAL A 116 7.66 -1.90 -3.01
C VAL A 116 8.68 -1.45 -1.97
N THR A 117 8.41 -0.36 -1.25
CA THR A 117 9.41 0.24 -0.34
C THR A 117 9.49 -0.41 1.03
N GLN A 118 8.51 -1.21 1.42
CA GLN A 118 8.44 -1.81 2.77
C GLN A 118 9.33 -3.06 2.96
N ASN A 119 9.86 -3.65 1.90
CA ASN A 119 10.81 -4.76 1.96
C ASN A 119 10.30 -6.07 2.61
N SER A 120 9.01 -6.38 2.48
CA SER A 120 8.45 -7.65 2.95
C SER A 120 7.70 -8.38 1.84
N ASP A 121 8.10 -9.60 1.57
CA ASP A 121 7.52 -10.43 0.51
C ASP A 121 6.05 -10.80 0.78
N SER A 122 5.64 -10.79 2.05
CA SER A 122 4.26 -11.08 2.44
C SER A 122 3.23 -10.12 1.83
N ALA A 123 3.61 -8.84 1.59
CA ALA A 123 2.71 -7.88 0.96
C ALA A 123 2.46 -8.23 -0.51
N PHE A 124 3.45 -8.74 -1.23
CA PHE A 124 3.26 -9.19 -2.61
C PHE A 124 2.32 -10.39 -2.68
N ALA A 125 2.43 -11.33 -1.74
CA ALA A 125 1.50 -12.46 -1.66
C ALA A 125 0.07 -11.98 -1.37
N ALA A 126 -0.13 -11.08 -0.41
CA ALA A 126 -1.45 -10.52 -0.10
C ALA A 126 -2.02 -9.73 -1.31
N MET A 127 -1.18 -9.06 -2.08
CA MET A 127 -1.59 -8.31 -3.27
C MET A 127 -2.12 -9.23 -4.37
N VAL A 128 -1.58 -10.45 -4.52
CA VAL A 128 -2.13 -11.45 -5.46
C VAL A 128 -3.58 -11.76 -5.12
N PHE A 129 -3.91 -11.95 -3.84
CA PHE A 129 -5.29 -12.20 -3.42
C PHE A 129 -6.20 -10.98 -3.65
N LEU A 130 -5.71 -9.77 -3.40
CA LEU A 130 -6.44 -8.55 -3.72
C LEU A 130 -6.77 -8.47 -5.21
N LEU A 131 -5.77 -8.67 -6.07
CA LEU A 131 -5.94 -8.60 -7.52
C LEU A 131 -6.87 -9.71 -8.02
N LEU A 132 -6.77 -10.92 -7.48
CA LEU A 132 -7.68 -12.01 -7.81
C LEU A 132 -9.12 -11.64 -7.45
N GLY A 133 -9.35 -11.09 -6.26
CA GLY A 133 -10.68 -10.63 -5.85
C GLY A 133 -11.25 -9.54 -6.75
N LEU A 134 -10.43 -8.53 -7.10
CA LEU A 134 -10.84 -7.45 -8.00
C LEU A 134 -11.07 -7.96 -9.43
N PHE A 135 -10.26 -8.90 -9.92
CA PHE A 135 -10.46 -9.54 -11.21
C PHE A 135 -11.79 -10.28 -11.27
N LEU A 136 -12.07 -11.14 -10.28
CA LEU A 136 -13.34 -11.87 -10.21
C LEU A 136 -14.54 -10.92 -10.15
N ALA A 137 -14.43 -9.82 -9.39
CA ALA A 137 -15.44 -8.78 -9.37
C ALA A 137 -15.54 -8.00 -10.69
N GLY A 138 -14.44 -7.91 -11.44
CA GLY A 138 -14.34 -7.29 -12.75
C GLY A 138 -15.04 -8.08 -13.86
N CYS A 139 -15.06 -9.41 -13.74
CA CYS A 139 -15.69 -10.29 -14.73
C CYS A 139 -17.23 -10.11 -14.84
N ASP A 140 -17.84 -9.39 -13.90
CA ASP A 140 -19.28 -9.16 -13.88
C ASP A 140 -19.77 -8.13 -14.94
N SER A 141 -18.90 -7.16 -15.32
CA SER A 141 -19.25 -6.17 -16.34
C SER A 141 -18.01 -5.54 -16.98
N PHE A 142 -18.18 -5.02 -18.19
CA PHE A 142 -17.10 -4.35 -18.94
C PHE A 142 -16.52 -3.15 -18.15
N ASP A 143 -17.40 -2.29 -17.60
CA ASP A 143 -16.98 -1.13 -16.80
C ASP A 143 -16.14 -1.51 -15.56
N ARG A 144 -16.44 -2.67 -14.95
CA ARG A 144 -15.66 -3.17 -13.81
C ARG A 144 -14.33 -3.78 -14.24
N MET A 145 -14.29 -4.43 -15.40
CA MET A 145 -13.05 -4.93 -15.98
C MET A 145 -12.11 -3.78 -16.35
N GLU A 146 -12.63 -2.68 -16.91
CA GLU A 146 -11.87 -1.46 -17.15
C GLU A 146 -11.24 -0.94 -15.86
N ARG A 147 -12.01 -0.88 -14.77
CA ARG A 147 -11.49 -0.46 -13.45
C ARG A 147 -10.43 -1.41 -12.88
N PHE A 148 -10.53 -2.69 -13.17
CA PHE A 148 -9.48 -3.64 -12.82
C PHE A 148 -8.19 -3.32 -13.60
N LEU A 149 -8.28 -3.05 -14.89
CA LEU A 149 -7.13 -2.64 -15.70
C LEU A 149 -6.53 -1.31 -15.20
N GLU A 150 -7.37 -0.32 -14.87
CA GLU A 150 -6.91 0.93 -14.23
C GLU A 150 -6.15 0.64 -12.92
N THR A 151 -6.62 -0.31 -12.09
CA THR A 151 -5.94 -0.71 -10.86
C THR A 151 -4.56 -1.30 -11.14
N LEU A 152 -4.45 -2.14 -12.18
CA LEU A 152 -3.14 -2.68 -12.62
C LEU A 152 -2.21 -1.57 -13.13
N LEU A 153 -2.73 -0.59 -13.87
CA LEU A 153 -1.95 0.56 -14.32
C LEU A 153 -1.42 1.39 -13.14
N LEU A 154 -2.26 1.67 -12.14
CA LEU A 154 -1.84 2.37 -10.93
C LEU A 154 -0.76 1.58 -10.18
N MET A 155 -0.92 0.26 -10.07
CA MET A 155 0.03 -0.61 -9.39
C MET A 155 1.40 -0.62 -10.10
N PHE A 156 1.42 -1.00 -11.38
CA PHE A 156 2.69 -1.07 -12.12
C PHE A 156 3.31 0.32 -12.32
N GLY A 157 2.50 1.35 -12.53
CA GLY A 157 2.96 2.73 -12.59
C GLY A 157 3.66 3.16 -11.31
N SER A 158 3.08 2.83 -10.15
CA SER A 158 3.70 3.12 -8.85
C SER A 158 5.00 2.35 -8.64
N PHE A 159 5.05 1.06 -9.03
CA PHE A 159 6.26 0.26 -8.92
C PHE A 159 7.39 0.84 -9.77
N LYS A 160 7.09 1.24 -11.00
CA LYS A 160 8.07 1.85 -11.90
C LYS A 160 8.51 3.23 -11.43
N LEU A 161 7.59 4.02 -10.89
CA LEU A 161 7.91 5.32 -10.30
C LEU A 161 8.94 5.17 -9.17
N ILE A 162 8.74 4.21 -8.25
CA ILE A 162 9.71 3.93 -7.17
C ILE A 162 11.06 3.47 -7.75
N GLY A 163 11.07 2.63 -8.79
CA GLY A 163 12.29 2.20 -9.47
C GLY A 163 13.06 3.38 -10.06
N ILE A 164 12.38 4.27 -10.79
CA ILE A 164 12.97 5.48 -11.37
C ILE A 164 13.51 6.41 -10.25
N LEU A 165 12.75 6.60 -9.17
CA LEU A 165 13.21 7.45 -8.06
C LEU A 165 14.47 6.87 -7.39
N GLN A 166 14.60 5.54 -7.31
CA GLN A 166 15.81 4.89 -6.81
C GLN A 166 17.03 5.09 -7.71
N GLU A 167 16.83 5.11 -9.01
CA GLU A 167 17.90 5.39 -9.98
C GLU A 167 18.30 6.86 -9.97
N LEU A 168 17.35 7.77 -9.76
CA LEU A 168 17.62 9.21 -9.68
C LEU A 168 18.31 9.65 -8.38
N PHE A 169 18.04 8.93 -7.27
CA PHE A 169 18.56 9.27 -5.95
C PHE A 169 19.30 8.09 -5.29
N PRO A 170 20.34 7.52 -5.93
CA PRO A 170 21.00 6.30 -5.46
C PRO A 170 21.66 6.48 -4.09
N GLU A 171 22.18 7.68 -3.78
CA GLU A 171 22.86 7.96 -2.50
C GLU A 171 21.89 7.99 -1.30
N LYS A 172 20.61 8.30 -1.55
CA LYS A 172 19.59 8.41 -0.49
C LYS A 172 18.73 7.17 -0.36
N ALA A 173 18.61 6.42 -1.46
CA ALA A 173 17.74 5.26 -1.52
C ALA A 173 18.35 4.06 -0.79
N LYS A 174 17.65 3.55 0.21
CA LYS A 174 18.02 2.30 0.90
C LYS A 174 17.74 1.10 -0.01
N GLN A 175 18.53 0.05 0.14
CA GLN A 175 18.41 -1.18 -0.66
C GLN A 175 16.99 -1.78 -0.57
N LEU A 176 16.47 -2.19 -1.72
CA LEU A 176 15.22 -2.94 -1.83
C LEU A 176 15.46 -4.44 -1.67
N GLY A 177 14.44 -5.17 -1.21
CA GLY A 177 14.43 -6.62 -1.25
C GLY A 177 14.33 -7.15 -2.69
N SER A 178 14.66 -8.41 -2.88
CA SER A 178 14.73 -9.05 -4.20
C SER A 178 13.43 -8.94 -5.02
N LEU A 179 12.28 -9.20 -4.42
CA LEU A 179 10.99 -9.05 -5.09
C LEU A 179 10.67 -7.58 -5.40
N SER A 180 10.92 -6.68 -4.47
CA SER A 180 10.72 -5.24 -4.69
C SER A 180 11.60 -4.72 -5.83
N GLU A 181 12.84 -5.14 -5.90
CA GLU A 181 13.76 -4.79 -6.98
C GLU A 181 13.31 -5.37 -8.31
N PHE A 182 12.90 -6.64 -8.34
CA PHE A 182 12.35 -7.28 -9.53
C PHE A 182 11.14 -6.51 -10.07
N PHE A 183 10.14 -6.20 -9.25
CA PHE A 183 8.94 -5.51 -9.71
C PHE A 183 9.21 -4.05 -10.13
N SER A 184 10.15 -3.36 -9.50
CA SER A 184 10.44 -1.96 -9.79
C SER A 184 11.41 -1.76 -10.97
N LYS A 185 12.43 -2.62 -11.13
CA LYS A 185 13.52 -2.39 -12.10
C LYS A 185 13.54 -3.36 -13.28
N SER A 186 13.00 -4.57 -13.16
CA SER A 186 13.09 -5.61 -14.20
C SER A 186 12.46 -5.17 -15.52
N THR A 187 13.16 -5.47 -16.62
CA THR A 187 12.64 -5.26 -17.99
C THR A 187 11.37 -6.07 -18.26
N ALA A 188 11.26 -7.29 -17.71
CA ALA A 188 10.06 -8.11 -17.88
C ALA A 188 8.80 -7.43 -17.33
N THR A 189 8.91 -6.76 -16.19
CA THR A 189 7.79 -6.02 -15.60
C THR A 189 7.49 -4.72 -16.35
N TRP A 190 8.46 -4.11 -17.04
CA TRP A 190 8.22 -3.02 -17.98
C TRP A 190 7.41 -3.48 -19.19
N VAL A 191 7.78 -4.61 -19.79
CA VAL A 191 7.01 -5.19 -20.91
C VAL A 191 5.59 -5.51 -20.50
N PHE A 192 5.40 -6.10 -19.30
CA PHE A 192 4.07 -6.39 -18.79
C PHE A 192 3.23 -5.10 -18.55
N PHE A 193 3.84 -4.07 -18.01
CA PHE A 193 3.20 -2.76 -17.85
C PHE A 193 2.73 -2.18 -19.19
N LEU A 194 3.58 -2.24 -20.23
CA LEU A 194 3.22 -1.79 -21.58
C LEU A 194 2.08 -2.61 -22.19
N ILE A 195 2.05 -3.93 -21.97
CA ILE A 195 0.93 -4.78 -22.41
C ILE A 195 -0.38 -4.36 -21.74
N VAL A 196 -0.36 -4.07 -20.44
CA VAL A 196 -1.55 -3.58 -19.72
C VAL A 196 -1.98 -2.22 -20.26
N CYS A 197 -1.03 -1.31 -20.56
CA CYS A 197 -1.33 -0.02 -21.20
C CYS A 197 -2.01 -0.19 -22.56
N MET A 198 -1.51 -1.09 -23.40
CA MET A 198 -2.10 -1.38 -24.72
C MET A 198 -3.48 -2.02 -24.62
N GLY A 199 -3.69 -2.85 -23.60
CA GLY A 199 -5.00 -3.50 -23.37
C GLY A 199 -6.07 -2.55 -22.81
N TYR A 200 -5.65 -1.39 -22.26
CA TYR A 200 -6.55 -0.37 -21.74
C TYR A 200 -7.02 0.62 -22.85
N ILE A 201 -6.23 0.84 -23.89
CA ILE A 201 -6.55 1.72 -25.03
C ILE A 201 -7.49 1.01 -26.01
#